data_538ffdd5c273d712502a16df6b26cc02
#
_entry.id   538ffdd5c273d712502a16df6b26cc02
#
_cell.length_a   1.000
_cell.length_b   1.000
_cell.length_c   1.000
_cell.angle_alpha   90.00
_cell.angle_beta   90.00
_cell.angle_gamma   90.00
#
_symmetry.space_group_name_H-M   'P 1'
#
loop_
_entity.id
_entity.type
_entity.pdbx_description
1 polymer ?
#
loop_
_entity_poly.entity_id
_entity_poly.type
_entity_poly.pdbx_seq_one_letter_code
_entity_poly.pdbx_strand_id
1 'polypeptide(L)'
;HAILAPEEYTFGRLFHQAVDGSPANPGNTVLVMASNGHSSTSLAGGTKLSRATNVGLAGVLTDGRLRDFDELAAEPFAAWCSGEAVAWGGAVVTPFQANIPVVIEGVGIYPGQYIFCDSSGAVVIPDSDIDEVLETAHQVRADDSASRDLIAREGRNEGLTRER
;
A
#
# COMPACT_ATOMS: atom_id res chain seq x y z
N HIS A 1 20.22 4.32 17.24
CA HIS A 1 18.97 3.71 17.65
C HIS A 1 19.20 3.00 18.98
N ALA A 2 18.39 3.36 19.99
CA ALA A 2 18.40 2.60 21.23
C ALA A 2 17.86 1.19 20.93
N ILE A 3 18.56 0.17 21.40
CA ILE A 3 18.04 -1.20 21.37
C ILE A 3 16.91 -1.26 22.39
N LEU A 4 15.70 -1.62 21.96
CA LEU A 4 14.57 -1.78 22.84
C LEU A 4 14.74 -3.05 23.69
N ALA A 5 14.16 -3.08 24.89
CA ALA A 5 14.01 -4.31 25.63
C ALA A 5 13.06 -5.26 24.87
N PRO A 6 13.22 -6.61 24.98
CA PRO A 6 12.42 -7.57 24.22
C PRO A 6 10.91 -7.36 24.31
N GLU A 7 10.40 -6.99 25.47
CA GLU A 7 8.98 -6.70 25.71
C GLU A 7 8.46 -5.44 25.04
N GLU A 8 9.35 -4.59 24.55
CA GLU A 8 9.01 -3.35 23.87
C GLU A 8 8.78 -3.52 22.35
N TYR A 9 9.18 -4.67 21.79
CA TYR A 9 8.95 -4.99 20.37
C TYR A 9 7.50 -5.43 20.14
N THR A 10 6.55 -4.54 20.37
CA THR A 10 5.14 -4.79 20.14
C THR A 10 4.65 -4.09 18.88
N PHE A 11 3.67 -4.71 18.21
CA PHE A 11 3.05 -4.07 17.03
C PHE A 11 2.51 -2.67 17.38
N GLY A 12 1.82 -2.53 18.50
CA GLY A 12 1.23 -1.25 18.92
C GLY A 12 2.27 -0.15 19.09
N ARG A 13 3.38 -0.43 19.76
CA ARG A 13 4.45 0.56 19.95
C ARG A 13 5.10 0.97 18.64
N LEU A 14 5.47 0.01 17.81
CA LEU A 14 6.14 0.33 16.54
C LEU A 14 5.18 0.95 15.52
N PHE A 15 3.90 0.61 15.57
CA PHE A 15 2.86 1.28 14.80
C PHE A 15 2.81 2.79 15.14
N HIS A 16 2.70 3.13 16.42
CA HIS A 16 2.69 4.53 16.85
C HIS A 16 3.99 5.24 16.49
N GLN A 17 5.14 4.59 16.68
CA GLN A 17 6.42 5.16 16.26
C GLN A 17 6.47 5.43 14.75
N ALA A 18 5.89 4.56 13.93
CA ALA A 18 5.82 4.77 12.48
C ALA A 18 4.93 5.97 12.12
N VAL A 19 3.77 6.07 12.74
CA VAL A 19 2.82 7.18 12.49
C VAL A 19 3.38 8.51 12.99
N ASP A 20 3.91 8.55 14.20
CA ASP A 20 4.46 9.79 14.81
C ASP A 20 5.69 10.31 14.06
N GLY A 21 6.42 9.44 13.39
CA GLY A 21 7.57 9.80 12.57
C GLY A 21 7.23 10.11 11.11
N SER A 22 5.96 10.02 10.71
CA SER A 22 5.52 10.37 9.34
C SER A 22 5.52 11.89 9.15
N PRO A 23 6.08 12.40 8.03
CA PRO A 23 6.00 13.83 7.72
C PRO A 23 4.63 14.28 7.21
N ALA A 24 3.78 13.33 6.79
CA ALA A 24 2.47 13.59 6.19
C ALA A 24 1.34 13.43 7.22
N ASN A 25 0.18 14.04 6.91
CA ASN A 25 -1.05 13.76 7.64
C ASN A 25 -1.45 12.28 7.50
N PRO A 26 -2.00 11.65 8.54
CA PRO A 26 -2.42 10.24 8.48
C PRO A 26 -3.32 9.91 7.28
N GLY A 27 -4.25 10.79 6.91
CA GLY A 27 -5.15 10.61 5.76
C GLY A 27 -4.47 10.53 4.39
N ASN A 28 -3.18 10.89 4.31
CA ASN A 28 -2.35 10.77 3.12
C ASN A 28 -1.18 9.79 3.34
N THR A 29 -1.23 9.00 4.40
CA THR A 29 -0.14 8.10 4.78
C THR A 29 -0.54 6.64 4.57
N VAL A 30 0.34 5.88 3.92
CA VAL A 30 0.26 4.43 3.79
C VAL A 30 1.29 3.79 4.72
N LEU A 31 0.84 2.90 5.60
CA LEU A 31 1.74 2.07 6.41
C LEU A 31 2.29 0.93 5.57
N VAL A 32 3.60 0.87 5.41
CA VAL A 32 4.26 -0.22 4.70
C VAL A 32 4.90 -1.19 5.69
N MET A 33 4.55 -2.48 5.59
CA MET A 33 5.07 -3.54 6.47
C MET A 33 5.78 -4.60 5.64
N ALA A 34 7.09 -4.75 5.81
CA ALA A 34 7.85 -5.82 5.19
C ALA A 34 7.74 -7.12 6.01
N SER A 35 7.41 -8.22 5.36
CA SER A 35 7.32 -9.55 5.98
C SER A 35 8.67 -10.20 6.26
N ASN A 36 9.73 -9.73 5.61
CA ASN A 36 11.06 -10.35 5.64
C ASN A 36 11.03 -11.86 5.33
N GLY A 37 10.20 -12.25 4.35
CA GLY A 37 10.09 -13.64 3.89
C GLY A 37 9.13 -14.52 4.72
N HIS A 38 8.45 -13.98 5.71
CA HIS A 38 7.40 -14.68 6.45
C HIS A 38 6.08 -14.70 5.66
N SER A 39 6.02 -15.50 4.60
CA SER A 39 4.92 -15.53 3.63
C SER A 39 3.74 -16.45 4.03
N SER A 40 3.87 -17.24 5.08
CA SER A 40 2.87 -18.25 5.48
C SER A 40 1.97 -17.82 6.64
N THR A 41 2.30 -16.71 7.31
CA THR A 41 1.58 -16.23 8.49
C THR A 41 1.02 -14.84 8.29
N SER A 42 -0.09 -14.55 8.98
CA SER A 42 -0.69 -13.23 9.00
C SER A 42 0.14 -12.28 9.88
N LEU A 43 0.59 -11.17 9.32
CA LEU A 43 1.28 -10.11 10.07
C LEU A 43 0.31 -9.31 10.94
N ALA A 44 -0.91 -9.10 10.43
CA ALA A 44 -1.97 -8.36 11.10
C ALA A 44 -3.35 -8.83 10.62
N GLY A 45 -4.39 -8.42 11.32
CA GLY A 45 -5.79 -8.61 10.97
C GLY A 45 -6.63 -7.48 11.57
N GLY A 46 -7.94 -7.57 11.53
CA GLY A 46 -8.89 -6.52 11.93
C GLY A 46 -8.51 -5.84 13.25
N THR A 47 -8.30 -6.60 14.32
CA THR A 47 -7.95 -6.04 15.64
C THR A 47 -6.64 -5.23 15.65
N LYS A 48 -5.58 -5.68 14.96
CA LYS A 48 -4.33 -4.91 14.92
C LYS A 48 -4.48 -3.66 14.05
N LEU A 49 -5.15 -3.79 12.90
CA LEU A 49 -5.28 -2.73 11.91
C LEU A 49 -6.40 -1.74 12.20
N SER A 50 -7.29 -2.00 13.18
CA SER A 50 -8.20 -0.96 13.69
C SER A 50 -7.47 0.30 14.19
N ARG A 51 -6.18 0.17 14.51
CA ARG A 51 -5.32 1.33 14.78
C ARG A 51 -5.16 2.26 13.58
N ALA A 52 -5.15 1.70 12.36
CA ALA A 52 -5.09 2.50 11.13
C ALA A 52 -6.33 3.39 11.00
N THR A 53 -7.51 2.84 11.29
CA THR A 53 -8.77 3.59 11.38
C THR A 53 -8.72 4.66 12.46
N ASN A 54 -8.24 4.31 13.66
CA ASN A 54 -8.21 5.24 14.80
C ASN A 54 -7.34 6.48 14.53
N VAL A 55 -6.28 6.35 13.74
CA VAL A 55 -5.41 7.48 13.36
C VAL A 55 -5.73 8.03 11.97
N GLY A 56 -6.63 7.40 11.22
CA GLY A 56 -7.09 7.86 9.91
C GLY A 56 -6.08 7.63 8.78
N LEU A 57 -5.35 6.51 8.78
CA LEU A 57 -4.45 6.19 7.65
C LEU A 57 -5.21 5.99 6.34
N ALA A 58 -4.59 6.37 5.22
CA ALA A 58 -5.11 6.12 3.88
C ALA A 58 -5.05 4.63 3.49
N GLY A 59 -4.03 3.91 3.95
CA GLY A 59 -3.87 2.51 3.60
C GLY A 59 -2.77 1.77 4.35
N VAL A 60 -2.74 0.47 4.08
CA VAL A 60 -1.72 -0.47 4.54
C VAL A 60 -1.24 -1.31 3.36
N LEU A 61 0.06 -1.40 3.17
CA LEU A 61 0.71 -2.20 2.12
C LEU A 61 1.69 -3.21 2.76
N THR A 62 1.64 -4.46 2.33
CA THR A 62 2.60 -5.48 2.78
C THR A 62 2.82 -6.57 1.73
N ASP A 63 4.04 -7.10 1.64
CA ASP A 63 4.37 -8.34 0.93
C ASP A 63 3.97 -9.59 1.73
N GLY A 64 3.61 -9.42 3.00
CA GLY A 64 3.10 -10.48 3.85
C GLY A 64 1.61 -10.75 3.64
N ARG A 65 1.09 -11.64 4.46
CA ARG A 65 -0.35 -11.95 4.49
C ARG A 65 -1.06 -11.17 5.59
N LEU A 66 -2.34 -10.94 5.38
CA LEU A 66 -3.27 -10.42 6.39
C LEU A 66 -4.33 -11.48 6.69
N ARG A 67 -5.21 -11.21 7.65
CA ARG A 67 -6.39 -12.01 7.95
C ARG A 67 -7.59 -11.12 8.23
N ASP A 68 -8.73 -11.75 8.44
CA ASP A 68 -9.98 -11.07 8.79
C ASP A 68 -10.44 -10.13 7.65
N PHE A 69 -10.40 -10.62 6.39
CA PHE A 69 -10.65 -9.79 5.20
C PHE A 69 -12.04 -9.18 5.19
N ASP A 70 -13.05 -9.87 5.73
CA ASP A 70 -14.40 -9.31 5.86
C ASP A 70 -14.44 -8.09 6.79
N GLU A 71 -13.65 -8.13 7.87
CA GLU A 71 -13.49 -6.99 8.79
C GLU A 71 -12.71 -5.87 8.10
N LEU A 72 -11.59 -6.18 7.43
CA LEU A 72 -10.78 -5.20 6.74
C LEU A 72 -11.51 -4.51 5.58
N ALA A 73 -12.40 -5.22 4.89
CA ALA A 73 -13.21 -4.64 3.82
C ALA A 73 -14.24 -3.60 4.31
N ALA A 74 -14.58 -3.62 5.59
CA ALA A 74 -15.48 -2.64 6.21
C ALA A 74 -14.74 -1.40 6.75
N GLU A 75 -13.41 -1.43 6.79
CA GLU A 75 -12.59 -0.32 7.32
C GLU A 75 -12.46 0.82 6.29
N PRO A 76 -12.27 2.07 6.74
CA PRO A 76 -12.18 3.24 5.86
C PRO A 76 -10.81 3.40 5.16
N PHE A 77 -9.85 2.53 5.42
CA PHE A 77 -8.55 2.50 4.77
C PHE A 77 -8.46 1.34 3.75
N ALA A 78 -7.60 1.47 2.76
CA ALA A 78 -7.34 0.39 1.81
C ALA A 78 -6.22 -0.53 2.30
N ALA A 79 -6.34 -1.85 2.01
CA ALA A 79 -5.32 -2.83 2.39
C ALA A 79 -4.85 -3.63 1.18
N TRP A 80 -3.52 -3.66 0.97
CA TRP A 80 -2.86 -4.48 -0.04
C TRP A 80 -1.91 -5.48 0.64
N CYS A 81 -2.01 -6.74 0.24
CA CYS A 81 -1.17 -7.80 0.77
C CYS A 81 -1.05 -8.95 -0.22
N SER A 82 -0.15 -9.89 0.03
CA SER A 82 0.03 -11.09 -0.82
C SER A 82 -1.09 -12.14 -0.67
N GLY A 83 -2.06 -11.91 0.17
CA GLY A 83 -3.23 -12.78 0.37
C GLY A 83 -3.60 -12.99 1.83
N GLU A 84 -4.58 -13.88 2.06
CA GLU A 84 -5.06 -14.20 3.39
C GLU A 84 -4.32 -15.38 4.01
N ALA A 85 -4.08 -15.33 5.34
CA ALA A 85 -3.61 -16.46 6.11
C ALA A 85 -4.23 -16.47 7.50
N VAL A 86 -4.79 -17.61 7.89
CA VAL A 86 -5.38 -17.82 9.23
C VAL A 86 -4.29 -17.93 10.31
N ALA A 87 -3.11 -18.45 9.95
CA ALA A 87 -2.02 -18.68 10.91
C ALA A 87 -1.58 -17.35 11.55
N TRP A 88 -1.70 -17.28 12.87
CA TRP A 88 -1.29 -16.11 13.64
C TRP A 88 0.24 -15.95 13.65
N GLY A 89 0.71 -14.82 13.17
CA GLY A 89 2.15 -14.52 13.08
C GLY A 89 2.83 -14.22 14.42
N GLY A 90 2.08 -13.88 15.45
CA GLY A 90 2.64 -13.43 16.73
C GLY A 90 3.49 -14.45 17.50
N ALA A 91 3.48 -15.72 17.08
CA ALA A 91 4.39 -16.74 17.62
C ALA A 91 5.73 -16.83 16.88
N VAL A 92 5.81 -16.26 15.65
CA VAL A 92 6.97 -16.43 14.75
C VAL A 92 7.49 -15.11 14.16
N VAL A 93 6.70 -14.06 14.21
CA VAL A 93 7.04 -12.76 13.65
C VAL A 93 6.92 -11.69 14.71
N THR A 94 8.00 -10.94 14.93
CA THR A 94 8.03 -9.80 15.83
C THR A 94 8.48 -8.57 15.05
N PRO A 95 7.71 -7.46 15.02
CA PRO A 95 8.18 -6.23 14.44
C PRO A 95 9.35 -5.69 15.27
N PHE A 96 10.38 -5.16 14.63
CA PHE A 96 11.59 -4.75 15.34
C PHE A 96 12.04 -3.32 15.09
N GLN A 97 11.59 -2.69 14.02
CA GLN A 97 11.92 -1.31 13.67
C GLN A 97 10.76 -0.62 12.96
N ALA A 98 10.71 0.71 13.08
CA ALA A 98 9.80 1.59 12.36
C ALA A 98 10.57 2.76 11.72
N ASN A 99 10.00 3.38 10.69
CA ASN A 99 10.59 4.50 9.94
C ASN A 99 11.98 4.19 9.38
N ILE A 100 12.15 3.00 8.85
CA ILE A 100 13.35 2.54 8.14
C ILE A 100 12.99 2.20 6.69
N PRO A 101 13.98 2.21 5.77
CA PRO A 101 13.79 1.62 4.45
C PRO A 101 13.42 0.15 4.56
N VAL A 102 12.47 -0.27 3.71
CA VAL A 102 12.04 -1.67 3.61
C VAL A 102 12.11 -2.13 2.15
N VAL A 103 12.11 -3.44 1.94
CA VAL A 103 12.01 -4.02 0.59
C VAL A 103 10.71 -4.81 0.51
N ILE A 104 9.89 -4.49 -0.47
CA ILE A 104 8.62 -5.16 -0.79
C ILE A 104 8.75 -5.72 -2.21
N GLU A 105 8.69 -7.04 -2.37
CA GLU A 105 8.78 -7.73 -3.68
C GLU A 105 9.96 -7.24 -4.55
N GLY A 106 11.11 -7.00 -3.92
CA GLY A 106 12.32 -6.52 -4.59
C GLY A 106 12.41 -5.01 -4.81
N VAL A 107 11.38 -4.25 -4.45
CA VAL A 107 11.35 -2.79 -4.55
C VAL A 107 11.71 -2.16 -3.20
N GLY A 108 12.74 -1.32 -3.19
CA GLY A 108 13.11 -0.53 -2.01
C GLY A 108 12.13 0.62 -1.79
N ILE A 109 11.61 0.74 -0.58
CA ILE A 109 10.68 1.80 -0.18
C ILE A 109 11.27 2.54 1.01
N TYR A 110 11.38 3.85 0.89
CA TYR A 110 11.93 4.73 1.92
C TYR A 110 10.79 5.55 2.56
N PRO A 111 10.85 5.80 3.87
CA PRO A 111 9.90 6.70 4.52
C PRO A 111 9.86 8.07 3.83
N GLY A 112 8.66 8.57 3.55
CA GLY A 112 8.45 9.85 2.87
C GLY A 112 8.25 9.76 1.35
N GLN A 113 8.49 8.61 0.72
CA GLN A 113 8.15 8.41 -0.69
C GLN A 113 6.63 8.30 -0.88
N TYR A 114 6.16 8.66 -2.07
CA TYR A 114 4.78 8.45 -2.46
C TYR A 114 4.55 7.02 -2.93
N ILE A 115 3.39 6.50 -2.61
CA ILE A 115 2.91 5.19 -3.08
C ILE A 115 1.54 5.39 -3.73
N PHE A 116 1.41 4.94 -4.96
CA PHE A 116 0.12 4.78 -5.60
C PHE A 116 -0.23 3.30 -5.67
N CYS A 117 -1.41 2.94 -5.21
CA CYS A 117 -1.89 1.57 -5.23
C CYS A 117 -3.29 1.50 -5.84
N ASP A 118 -3.53 0.47 -6.66
CA ASP A 118 -4.85 0.10 -7.17
C ASP A 118 -5.03 -1.42 -7.19
N SER A 119 -6.05 -1.92 -7.88
CA SER A 119 -6.30 -3.37 -8.00
C SER A 119 -5.22 -4.12 -8.79
N SER A 120 -4.39 -3.42 -9.55
CA SER A 120 -3.31 -4.01 -10.36
C SER A 120 -2.00 -4.14 -9.59
N GLY A 121 -1.84 -3.36 -8.51
CA GLY A 121 -0.63 -3.39 -7.69
C GLY A 121 -0.27 -2.04 -7.09
N ALA A 122 1.02 -1.86 -6.84
CA ALA A 122 1.56 -0.64 -6.25
C ALA A 122 2.79 -0.15 -7.01
N VAL A 123 2.93 1.18 -7.10
CA VAL A 123 4.14 1.84 -7.59
C VAL A 123 4.67 2.80 -6.54
N VAL A 124 5.99 2.90 -6.47
CA VAL A 124 6.68 3.82 -5.57
C VAL A 124 7.19 4.99 -6.40
N ILE A 125 6.92 6.20 -5.96
CA ILE A 125 7.28 7.43 -6.66
C ILE A 125 8.19 8.24 -5.74
N PRO A 126 9.43 8.55 -6.16
CA PRO A 126 10.30 9.46 -5.42
C PRO A 126 9.66 10.84 -5.26
N ASP A 127 9.94 11.51 -4.16
CA ASP A 127 9.44 12.87 -3.89
C ASP A 127 9.86 13.86 -5.00
N SER A 128 11.07 13.69 -5.55
CA SER A 128 11.57 14.51 -6.65
C SER A 128 10.77 14.42 -7.94
N ASP A 129 10.06 13.33 -8.15
CA ASP A 129 9.46 12.98 -9.46
C ASP A 129 7.93 13.09 -9.43
N ILE A 130 7.33 13.40 -8.28
CA ILE A 130 5.87 13.34 -8.09
C ILE A 130 5.11 14.28 -9.04
N ASP A 131 5.59 15.50 -9.22
CA ASP A 131 4.92 16.49 -10.05
C ASP A 131 4.95 16.09 -11.53
N GLU A 132 6.09 15.60 -12.04
CA GLU A 132 6.23 15.10 -13.43
C GLU A 132 5.37 13.86 -13.66
N VAL A 133 5.35 12.93 -12.70
CA VAL A 133 4.52 11.73 -12.76
C VAL A 133 3.04 12.09 -12.81
N LEU A 134 2.58 13.04 -11.99
CA LEU A 134 1.19 13.46 -11.98
C LEU A 134 0.78 14.13 -13.30
N GLU A 135 1.62 15.02 -13.85
CA GLU A 135 1.37 15.67 -15.14
C GLU A 135 1.26 14.64 -16.27
N THR A 136 2.23 13.71 -16.34
CA THR A 136 2.24 12.62 -17.32
C THR A 136 1.03 11.71 -17.18
N ALA A 137 0.65 11.35 -15.96
CA ALA A 137 -0.52 10.51 -15.70
C ALA A 137 -1.82 11.19 -16.16
N HIS A 138 -1.95 12.49 -15.98
CA HIS A 138 -3.09 13.25 -16.48
C HIS A 138 -3.15 13.24 -18.02
N GLN A 139 -2.02 13.39 -18.71
CA GLN A 139 -1.95 13.33 -20.17
C GLN A 139 -2.32 11.93 -20.68
N VAL A 140 -1.71 10.88 -20.14
CA VAL A 140 -2.02 9.48 -20.49
C VAL A 140 -3.51 9.18 -20.33
N ARG A 141 -4.11 9.64 -19.23
CA ARG A 141 -5.54 9.47 -18.97
C ARG A 141 -6.43 10.15 -20.00
N ALA A 142 -6.03 11.33 -20.48
CA ALA A 142 -6.75 12.06 -21.54
C ALA A 142 -6.65 11.30 -22.88
N ASP A 143 -5.47 10.82 -23.23
CA ASP A 143 -5.20 10.08 -24.47
C ASP A 143 -5.95 8.73 -24.48
N ASP A 144 -5.98 8.02 -23.36
CA ASP A 144 -6.76 6.80 -23.17
C ASP A 144 -8.26 7.03 -23.34
N SER A 145 -8.78 8.13 -22.79
CA SER A 145 -10.18 8.50 -22.95
C SER A 145 -10.53 8.76 -24.41
N ALA A 146 -9.70 9.52 -25.13
CA ALA A 146 -9.87 9.78 -26.56
C ALA A 146 -9.83 8.49 -27.38
N SER A 147 -8.89 7.58 -27.05
CA SER A 147 -8.78 6.28 -27.70
C SER A 147 -10.02 5.41 -27.50
N ARG A 148 -10.57 5.38 -26.28
CA ARG A 148 -11.82 4.64 -25.98
C ARG A 148 -13.01 5.20 -26.76
N ASP A 149 -13.09 6.51 -26.91
CA ASP A 149 -14.14 7.16 -27.69
C ASP A 149 -14.05 6.79 -29.18
N LEU A 150 -12.84 6.72 -29.75
CA LEU A 150 -12.61 6.23 -31.12
C LEU A 150 -13.04 4.78 -31.28
N ILE A 151 -12.61 3.89 -30.39
CA ILE A 151 -12.99 2.47 -30.41
C ILE A 151 -14.51 2.29 -30.29
N ALA A 152 -15.17 3.09 -29.46
CA ALA A 152 -16.63 3.05 -29.32
C ALA A 152 -17.35 3.48 -30.61
N ARG A 153 -16.79 4.39 -31.40
CA ARG A 153 -17.31 4.81 -32.72
C ARG A 153 -17.10 3.71 -33.77
N GLU A 154 -15.96 3.02 -33.78
CA GLU A 154 -15.72 1.85 -34.64
C GLU A 154 -16.80 0.77 -34.44
N GLY A 155 -17.12 0.46 -33.17
CA GLY A 155 -18.14 -0.54 -32.81
C GLY A 155 -19.57 -0.15 -33.31
N ARG A 156 -19.82 1.14 -33.52
CA ARG A 156 -21.10 1.65 -34.06
C ARG A 156 -21.15 1.79 -35.58
N ASN A 157 -20.12 1.38 -36.31
CA ASN A 157 -20.00 1.56 -37.76
C ASN A 157 -20.03 3.03 -38.21
N GLU A 158 -19.62 3.97 -37.40
CA GLU A 158 -19.59 5.38 -37.72
C GLU A 158 -18.32 5.79 -38.49
N GLY A 159 -18.06 5.17 -39.62
CA GLY A 159 -17.18 5.73 -40.64
C GLY A 159 -15.68 5.73 -40.39
N LEU A 160 -15.21 4.90 -39.48
CA LEU A 160 -13.77 4.70 -39.25
C LEU A 160 -13.23 3.59 -40.12
N THR A 161 -12.32 3.93 -41.04
CA THR A 161 -11.57 2.95 -41.84
C THR A 161 -10.69 2.14 -40.90
N ARG A 162 -10.86 0.80 -40.91
CA ARG A 162 -9.93 -0.10 -40.21
C ARG A 162 -8.54 0.12 -40.78
N GLU A 163 -7.65 0.76 -40.07
CA GLU A 163 -6.23 0.68 -40.35
C GLU A 163 -5.78 -0.75 -40.13
N ARG A 164 -5.15 -1.32 -41.18
CA ARG A 164 -4.67 -2.69 -41.22
C ARG A 164 -3.32 -2.83 -40.51
#